data_05aadd24675cc98072041308974ead4c
#
_entry.id   05aadd24675cc98072041308974ead4c
#
_cell.length_a   1.000
_cell.length_b   1.000
_cell.length_c   1.000
_cell.angle_alpha   90.00
_cell.angle_beta   90.00
_cell.angle_gamma   90.00
#
_symmetry.space_group_name_H-M   'P 1'
#
loop_
_entity.id
_entity.type
_entity.pdbx_description
1 polymer ?
#
loop_
_entity_poly.entity_id
_entity_poly.type
_entity_poly.pdbx_seq_one_letter_code
_entity_poly.pdbx_strand_id
1 'polypeptide(L)'
;MKRNHLLTTGALCLALAAASCCRQAPAPQAKASAEPVSLIDHGAEPTVLNIESHTLANENFRTALWTGSNLQVTLMAIPAGGDVGLEQHHDIDQFLRVEEGTARVMMGDSEDNLDFVREVSDDYAILVPAGKWHN
;
A
#
# COMPACT_ATOMS: atom_id res chain seq x y z
N MET A 1 34.69 -70.68 -48.88
CA MET A 1 33.88 -69.50 -48.86
C MET A 1 33.54 -69.14 -47.39
N LYS A 2 34.23 -68.16 -46.78
CA LYS A 2 34.03 -67.72 -45.40
C LYS A 2 33.53 -66.30 -45.47
N ARG A 3 32.30 -66.09 -45.01
CA ARG A 3 31.70 -64.74 -44.90
C ARG A 3 31.96 -64.17 -43.47
N ASN A 4 32.72 -63.12 -43.41
CA ASN A 4 32.94 -62.41 -42.19
C ASN A 4 31.79 -61.41 -41.97
N HIS A 5 31.10 -61.54 -40.82
CA HIS A 5 30.15 -60.53 -40.35
C HIS A 5 30.88 -59.53 -39.47
N LEU A 6 30.88 -58.27 -39.90
CA LEU A 6 31.41 -57.13 -39.13
C LEU A 6 30.29 -56.60 -38.31
N LEU A 7 30.40 -56.68 -36.97
CA LEU A 7 29.49 -56.10 -36.01
C LEU A 7 29.91 -54.63 -35.77
N THR A 8 29.09 -53.69 -36.23
CA THR A 8 29.24 -52.25 -35.88
C THR A 8 28.43 -51.96 -34.63
N THR A 9 29.13 -51.71 -33.52
CA THR A 9 28.56 -51.19 -32.28
C THR A 9 28.34 -49.70 -32.44
N GLY A 10 27.08 -49.30 -32.61
CA GLY A 10 26.66 -47.89 -32.55
C GLY A 10 26.60 -47.38 -31.10
N ALA A 11 27.47 -46.46 -30.75
CA ALA A 11 27.40 -45.75 -29.48
C ALA A 11 26.33 -44.66 -29.58
N LEU A 12 25.24 -44.81 -28.82
CA LEU A 12 24.19 -43.81 -28.69
C LEU A 12 24.62 -42.74 -27.64
N CYS A 13 25.11 -41.60 -28.12
CA CYS A 13 25.37 -40.45 -27.26
C CYS A 13 24.05 -39.76 -26.87
N LEU A 14 23.64 -39.99 -25.64
CA LEU A 14 22.52 -39.25 -25.04
C LEU A 14 23.01 -37.84 -24.63
N ALA A 15 22.68 -36.83 -25.44
CA ALA A 15 22.93 -35.43 -25.07
C ALA A 15 21.86 -34.96 -24.08
N LEU A 16 22.23 -34.86 -22.79
CA LEU A 16 21.41 -34.15 -21.79
C LEU A 16 21.50 -32.65 -22.05
N ALA A 17 20.43 -32.09 -22.62
CA ALA A 17 20.25 -30.65 -22.67
C ALA A 17 19.86 -30.14 -21.27
N ALA A 18 20.84 -29.62 -20.51
CA ALA A 18 20.56 -28.88 -19.28
C ALA A 18 19.94 -27.54 -19.67
N ALA A 19 18.61 -27.45 -19.54
CA ALA A 19 17.91 -26.16 -19.61
C ALA A 19 18.33 -25.30 -18.43
N SER A 20 19.33 -24.43 -18.63
CA SER A 20 19.73 -23.42 -17.68
C SER A 20 18.60 -22.34 -17.59
N CYS A 21 17.76 -22.45 -16.59
CA CYS A 21 16.75 -21.45 -16.29
C CYS A 21 17.47 -20.20 -15.75
N CYS A 22 17.95 -19.33 -16.64
CA CYS A 22 18.44 -18.01 -16.25
C CYS A 22 17.26 -17.24 -15.65
N ARG A 23 17.15 -17.22 -14.31
CA ARG A 23 16.36 -16.23 -13.61
C ARG A 23 17.02 -14.87 -13.88
N GLN A 24 16.42 -14.10 -14.78
CA GLN A 24 16.77 -12.69 -14.92
C GLN A 24 16.50 -12.02 -13.55
N ALA A 25 17.54 -11.44 -12.96
CA ALA A 25 17.38 -10.56 -11.83
C ALA A 25 16.44 -9.40 -12.23
N PRO A 26 15.52 -8.98 -11.38
CA PRO A 26 14.68 -7.83 -11.67
C PRO A 26 15.57 -6.63 -11.98
N ALA A 27 15.27 -5.94 -13.08
CA ALA A 27 15.97 -4.73 -13.46
C ALA A 27 15.88 -3.72 -12.28
N PRO A 28 16.93 -2.93 -12.02
CA PRO A 28 16.87 -1.90 -10.99
C PRO A 28 15.69 -0.98 -11.32
N GLN A 29 14.71 -0.92 -10.43
CA GLN A 29 13.63 0.06 -10.54
C GLN A 29 14.28 1.44 -10.48
N ALA A 30 14.14 2.22 -11.54
CA ALA A 30 14.53 3.61 -11.51
C ALA A 30 13.76 4.28 -10.36
N LYS A 31 14.48 4.89 -9.41
CA LYS A 31 13.86 5.73 -8.40
C LYS A 31 13.03 6.77 -9.16
N ALA A 32 11.70 6.75 -8.95
CA ALA A 32 10.85 7.80 -9.47
C ALA A 32 11.43 9.14 -9.04
N SER A 33 11.63 10.05 -9.98
CA SER A 33 12.00 11.43 -9.64
C SER A 33 10.93 11.97 -8.69
N ALA A 34 11.35 12.63 -7.62
CA ALA A 34 10.41 13.22 -6.68
C ALA A 34 9.49 14.18 -7.44
N GLU A 35 8.22 13.81 -7.55
CA GLU A 35 7.18 14.68 -8.11
C GLU A 35 7.02 15.90 -7.19
N PRO A 36 6.79 17.09 -7.76
CA PRO A 36 6.54 18.27 -6.94
C PRO A 36 5.28 18.05 -6.10
N VAL A 37 5.38 18.34 -4.81
CA VAL A 37 4.22 18.26 -3.89
C VAL A 37 3.25 19.39 -4.21
N SER A 38 1.98 19.05 -4.44
CA SER A 38 0.88 19.99 -4.64
C SER A 38 -0.27 19.67 -3.69
N LEU A 39 -0.57 20.60 -2.78
CA LEU A 39 -1.62 20.44 -1.75
C LEU A 39 -2.95 21.07 -2.23
N ILE A 40 -3.39 20.67 -3.41
CA ILE A 40 -4.69 21.05 -3.98
C ILE A 40 -5.56 19.80 -4.15
N ASP A 41 -6.86 19.97 -4.15
CA ASP A 41 -7.78 18.90 -4.52
C ASP A 41 -7.69 18.65 -6.04
N HIS A 42 -7.21 17.47 -6.43
CA HIS A 42 -7.07 17.06 -7.82
C HIS A 42 -8.40 16.68 -8.48
N GLY A 43 -9.52 16.80 -7.75
CA GLY A 43 -10.85 16.43 -8.23
C GLY A 43 -10.96 14.94 -8.56
N ALA A 44 -11.83 14.58 -9.50
CA ALA A 44 -12.05 13.20 -9.93
C ALA A 44 -11.11 12.76 -11.08
N GLU A 45 -10.02 13.48 -11.32
CA GLU A 45 -9.08 13.15 -12.39
C GLU A 45 -8.18 11.96 -12.00
N PRO A 46 -7.77 11.11 -12.97
CA PRO A 46 -6.79 10.07 -12.73
C PRO A 46 -5.48 10.66 -12.17
N THR A 47 -5.10 10.25 -10.97
CA THR A 47 -3.97 10.85 -10.25
C THR A 47 -3.06 9.77 -9.68
N VAL A 48 -1.75 9.96 -9.82
CA VAL A 48 -0.72 9.17 -9.17
C VAL A 48 0.20 10.14 -8.42
N LEU A 49 0.38 9.91 -7.13
CA LEU A 49 1.20 10.78 -6.29
C LEU A 49 1.88 9.98 -5.17
N ASN A 50 2.91 10.54 -4.58
CA ASN A 50 3.51 9.99 -3.38
C ASN A 50 2.73 10.52 -2.18
N ILE A 51 1.91 9.67 -1.55
CA ILE A 51 1.02 10.07 -0.46
C ILE A 51 1.80 10.53 0.77
N GLU A 52 2.89 9.84 1.11
CA GLU A 52 3.76 10.22 2.23
C GLU A 52 4.31 11.65 2.05
N SER A 53 4.91 11.95 0.88
CA SER A 53 5.46 13.28 0.63
C SER A 53 4.42 14.38 0.72
N HIS A 54 3.18 14.13 0.27
CA HIS A 54 2.09 15.11 0.36
C HIS A 54 1.59 15.25 1.80
N THR A 55 1.51 14.14 2.55
CA THR A 55 1.09 14.17 3.94
C THR A 55 2.09 14.91 4.82
N LEU A 56 3.38 14.63 4.67
CA LEU A 56 4.44 15.29 5.43
C LEU A 56 4.59 16.80 5.11
N ALA A 57 4.19 17.21 3.90
CA ALA A 57 4.19 18.62 3.53
C ALA A 57 2.92 19.38 3.98
N ASN A 58 1.90 18.67 4.45
CA ASN A 58 0.65 19.29 4.88
C ASN A 58 0.77 19.83 6.31
N GLU A 59 0.61 21.13 6.48
CA GLU A 59 0.60 21.81 7.79
C GLU A 59 -0.82 22.11 8.29
N ASN A 60 -1.85 21.84 7.46
CA ASN A 60 -3.22 22.12 7.83
C ASN A 60 -3.84 20.93 8.59
N PHE A 61 -4.75 21.23 9.51
CA PHE A 61 -5.50 20.19 10.22
C PHE A 61 -6.21 19.24 9.24
N ARG A 62 -6.77 19.77 8.15
CA ARG A 62 -7.42 18.97 7.09
C ARG A 62 -7.28 19.63 5.73
N THR A 63 -6.83 18.87 4.74
CA THR A 63 -6.71 19.30 3.34
C THR A 63 -7.26 18.21 2.44
N ALA A 64 -8.24 18.52 1.58
CA ALA A 64 -8.67 17.61 0.53
C ALA A 64 -7.58 17.52 -0.53
N LEU A 65 -7.18 16.29 -0.87
CA LEU A 65 -6.17 16.00 -1.88
C LEU A 65 -6.78 15.47 -3.17
N TRP A 66 -7.84 14.67 -3.06
CA TRP A 66 -8.55 14.11 -4.19
C TRP A 66 -10.01 13.84 -3.81
N THR A 67 -10.96 14.25 -4.66
CA THR A 67 -12.38 14.05 -4.43
C THR A 67 -13.04 13.43 -5.66
N GLY A 68 -13.46 12.20 -5.54
CA GLY A 68 -14.23 11.46 -6.55
C GLY A 68 -15.69 11.23 -6.13
N SER A 69 -16.39 10.41 -6.88
CA SER A 69 -17.80 10.13 -6.63
C SER A 69 -18.05 9.26 -5.39
N ASN A 70 -17.09 8.39 -5.04
CA ASN A 70 -17.27 7.40 -3.97
C ASN A 70 -16.09 7.38 -2.98
N LEU A 71 -15.11 8.22 -3.17
CA LEU A 71 -13.91 8.32 -2.34
C LEU A 71 -13.45 9.77 -2.26
N GLN A 72 -13.09 10.20 -1.06
CA GLN A 72 -12.31 11.41 -0.84
C GLN A 72 -11.04 11.06 -0.10
N VAL A 73 -9.91 11.54 -0.58
CA VAL A 73 -8.63 11.47 0.11
C VAL A 73 -8.34 12.81 0.76
N THR A 74 -8.14 12.80 2.06
CA THR A 74 -7.79 13.98 2.84
C THR A 74 -6.49 13.75 3.60
N LEU A 75 -5.68 14.78 3.69
CA LEU A 75 -4.48 14.84 4.53
C LEU A 75 -4.82 15.55 5.82
N MET A 76 -4.23 15.10 6.92
CA MET A 76 -4.42 15.73 8.23
C MET A 76 -3.07 15.91 8.93
N ALA A 77 -2.87 17.10 9.52
CA ALA A 77 -1.79 17.37 10.45
C ALA A 77 -2.41 17.63 11.84
N ILE A 78 -2.30 16.64 12.72
CA ILE A 78 -2.87 16.69 14.07
C ILE A 78 -1.76 17.05 15.04
N PRO A 79 -1.85 18.17 15.77
CA PRO A 79 -0.85 18.54 16.76
C PRO A 79 -0.69 17.47 17.85
N ALA A 80 0.50 17.36 18.44
CA ALA A 80 0.72 16.46 19.57
C ALA A 80 -0.27 16.78 20.72
N GLY A 81 -0.97 15.74 21.18
CA GLY A 81 -2.05 15.87 22.18
C GLY A 81 -3.41 16.32 21.64
N GLY A 82 -3.50 16.55 20.31
CA GLY A 82 -4.76 16.77 19.62
C GLY A 82 -5.44 15.45 19.22
N ASP A 83 -6.65 15.56 18.68
CA ASP A 83 -7.44 14.42 18.19
C ASP A 83 -8.26 14.82 16.95
N VAL A 84 -8.88 13.83 16.31
CA VAL A 84 -9.80 14.06 15.18
C VAL A 84 -11.21 14.43 15.64
N GLY A 85 -11.53 14.19 16.91
CA GLY A 85 -12.87 14.25 17.48
C GLY A 85 -13.59 12.91 17.41
N LEU A 86 -14.48 12.68 18.38
CA LEU A 86 -15.31 11.48 18.40
C LEU A 86 -16.38 11.57 17.30
N GLU A 87 -16.35 10.63 16.36
CA GLU A 87 -17.24 10.64 15.20
C GLU A 87 -17.77 9.25 14.84
N GLN A 88 -18.83 9.21 14.04
CA GLN A 88 -19.42 8.00 13.50
C GLN A 88 -19.92 8.29 12.07
N HIS A 89 -19.60 7.41 11.13
CA HIS A 89 -20.13 7.43 9.76
C HIS A 89 -20.98 6.21 9.51
N HIS A 90 -22.28 6.41 9.21
CA HIS A 90 -23.22 5.30 9.08
C HIS A 90 -23.11 4.52 7.78
N ASP A 91 -22.69 5.19 6.69
CA ASP A 91 -22.84 4.68 5.31
C ASP A 91 -21.52 4.45 4.60
N ILE A 92 -20.39 4.74 5.25
CA ILE A 92 -19.06 4.59 4.65
C ILE A 92 -18.10 3.91 5.61
N ASP A 93 -17.24 3.08 5.06
CA ASP A 93 -16.02 2.66 5.73
C ASP A 93 -14.94 3.72 5.54
N GLN A 94 -14.03 3.84 6.52
CA GLN A 94 -12.89 4.74 6.41
C GLN A 94 -11.58 3.96 6.39
N PHE A 95 -10.64 4.46 5.63
CA PHE A 95 -9.25 4.04 5.63
C PHE A 95 -8.38 5.22 6.04
N LEU A 96 -7.62 5.06 7.12
CA LEU A 96 -6.62 6.03 7.53
C LEU A 96 -5.24 5.36 7.52
N ARG A 97 -4.22 6.12 7.17
CA ARG A 97 -2.83 5.70 7.27
C ARG A 97 -2.05 6.76 8.03
N VAL A 98 -1.22 6.30 8.97
CA VAL A 98 -0.28 7.16 9.69
C VAL A 98 1.00 7.24 8.86
N GLU A 99 1.41 8.45 8.50
CA GLU A 99 2.64 8.70 7.73
C GLU A 99 3.77 9.23 8.62
N GLU A 100 3.46 9.75 9.80
CA GLU A 100 4.43 10.20 10.79
C GLU A 100 3.80 10.27 12.17
N GLY A 101 4.60 9.99 13.21
CA GLY A 101 4.20 10.14 14.60
C GLY A 101 3.55 8.90 15.20
N THR A 102 2.82 9.10 16.28
CA THR A 102 2.11 8.06 17.03
C THR A 102 0.73 8.55 17.44
N ALA A 103 -0.24 7.64 17.43
CA ALA A 103 -1.60 7.95 17.89
C ALA A 103 -2.21 6.78 18.67
N ARG A 104 -3.22 7.07 19.48
CA ARG A 104 -4.07 6.07 20.10
C ARG A 104 -5.41 6.07 19.38
N VAL A 105 -5.74 4.93 18.77
CA VAL A 105 -7.00 4.71 18.07
C VAL A 105 -7.97 4.04 19.03
N MET A 106 -9.20 4.55 19.08
CA MET A 106 -10.29 3.99 19.87
C MET A 106 -11.51 3.80 19.00
N MET A 107 -12.15 2.62 19.06
CA MET A 107 -13.39 2.33 18.32
C MET A 107 -14.36 1.53 19.18
N GLY A 108 -15.64 1.65 18.91
CA GLY A 108 -16.67 0.90 19.61
C GLY A 108 -18.04 0.95 18.97
N ASP A 109 -18.98 0.21 19.54
CA ASP A 109 -20.37 0.14 19.05
C ASP A 109 -21.23 1.29 19.58
N SER A 110 -20.77 1.99 20.61
CA SER A 110 -21.46 3.14 21.18
C SER A 110 -20.47 4.25 21.56
N GLU A 111 -20.97 5.47 21.60
CA GLU A 111 -20.21 6.66 21.98
C GLU A 111 -19.54 6.52 23.35
N ASP A 112 -20.24 5.89 24.32
CA ASP A 112 -19.78 5.72 25.68
C ASP A 112 -18.89 4.49 25.89
N ASN A 113 -18.69 3.65 24.88
CA ASN A 113 -17.93 2.42 25.00
C ASN A 113 -17.07 2.16 23.76
N LEU A 114 -15.85 2.70 23.77
CA LEU A 114 -14.81 2.49 22.75
C LEU A 114 -13.83 1.42 23.27
N ASP A 115 -14.21 0.16 23.19
CA ASP A 115 -13.48 -0.96 23.78
C ASP A 115 -12.33 -1.51 22.90
N PHE A 116 -12.32 -1.19 21.61
CA PHE A 116 -11.19 -1.45 20.74
C PHE A 116 -10.17 -0.30 20.87
N VAL A 117 -9.05 -0.54 21.54
CA VAL A 117 -8.01 0.48 21.74
C VAL A 117 -6.67 -0.05 21.19
N ARG A 118 -5.99 0.74 20.36
CA ARG A 118 -4.67 0.40 19.82
C ARG A 118 -3.78 1.63 19.74
N GLU A 119 -2.50 1.43 20.04
CA GLU A 119 -1.45 2.39 19.70
C GLU A 119 -0.97 2.09 18.28
N VAL A 120 -0.77 3.14 17.50
CA VAL A 120 -0.34 3.09 16.11
C VAL A 120 0.78 4.08 15.87
N SER A 121 1.59 3.82 14.84
CA SER A 121 2.69 4.68 14.45
C SER A 121 2.79 4.75 12.93
N ASP A 122 3.84 5.37 12.43
CA ASP A 122 4.20 5.38 11.00
C ASP A 122 3.98 4.04 10.31
N ASP A 123 3.48 4.05 9.08
CA ASP A 123 3.11 2.90 8.24
C ASP A 123 1.88 2.08 8.72
N TYR A 124 1.23 2.45 9.81
CA TYR A 124 0.01 1.75 10.24
C TYR A 124 -1.21 2.17 9.43
N ALA A 125 -1.97 1.16 9.01
CA ALA A 125 -3.30 1.34 8.43
C ALA A 125 -4.38 1.13 9.50
N ILE A 126 -5.36 2.01 9.53
CA ILE A 126 -6.53 1.97 10.41
C ILE A 126 -7.76 1.81 9.51
N LEU A 127 -8.56 0.80 9.76
CA LEU A 127 -9.77 0.49 9.00
C LEU A 127 -10.96 0.65 9.94
N VAL A 128 -11.82 1.60 9.64
CA VAL A 128 -13.01 1.90 10.43
C VAL A 128 -14.24 1.45 9.66
N PRO A 129 -14.94 0.39 10.10
CA PRO A 129 -16.19 -0.03 9.47
C PRO A 129 -17.30 1.01 9.65
N ALA A 130 -18.20 1.10 8.68
CA ALA A 130 -19.39 1.92 8.80
C ALA A 130 -20.16 1.61 10.09
N GLY A 131 -20.66 2.63 10.73
CA GLY A 131 -21.42 2.51 11.98
C GLY A 131 -20.58 2.39 13.25
N LYS A 132 -19.24 2.37 13.17
CA LYS A 132 -18.38 2.39 14.36
C LYS A 132 -18.13 3.81 14.85
N TRP A 133 -18.35 4.03 16.14
CA TRP A 133 -17.83 5.19 16.84
C TRP A 133 -16.33 5.10 16.93
N HIS A 134 -15.61 6.20 16.68
CA HIS A 134 -14.15 6.18 16.68
C HIS A 134 -13.55 7.57 16.95
N ASN A 135 -12.32 7.54 17.46
CA ASN A 135 -11.44 8.68 17.64
C ASN A 135 -9.96 8.24 17.58
#